data_eebc4b3ae35c6303ac1a6e0b913e2470
#
_entry.id   eebc4b3ae35c6303ac1a6e0b913e2470
#
_cell.length_a   1.000
_cell.length_b   1.000
_cell.length_c   1.000
_cell.angle_alpha   90.00
_cell.angle_beta   90.00
_cell.angle_gamma   90.00
#
_symmetry.space_group_name_H-M   'P 1'
#
loop_
_entity.id
_entity.type
_entity.pdbx_description
1 polymer ?
#
loop_
_entity_poly.entity_id
_entity_poly.type
_entity_poly.pdbx_seq_one_letter_code
_entity_poly.pdbx_strand_id
1 'polypeptide(L)'
;KNTIFKVQNKTNNKLKISTFNKFLITFIGILFLYLFYLLIPLLYDKSWVKNSIQSKLKSEFKINLDNSSDITYRILPSPHFFIKDSKILSNDSKKKVEVADIKYLRIFLSQKNFFNKEKMSLKRLSVNNANFYLFKEDLKKLNDKSSKRFSNKKIRINKSNIFFKDSLNEIIAIVKIDNATLFFDDKKLLNLFNLKGNIFKIPFTYKLKNTPNIIKKKKFSFEAKSLNLSIENESVEKKNTIIGKNIVYLLNSRINTKYKIIDKNISFTSNNSRINSSKINYNGQVAINPFDLDLNINLGDYKISKLFDLNSILLEFLRSELLFNDNISLNTLIIINSSANEEIFDEAKIYFNILNGRINFNNTKFINTDIGSLAFTNSNLFLKKKKLILNSDLLFEIKNSKRLFSTLNTDKKFRKEFKNIFVNFEYDFLSNTIKFNNAKIDNNQVSDQFLNIIDGFTDINSINLIKIRRLLNKLLSVYAG
;
A
#
# COMPACT_ATOMS: atom_id res chain seq x y z
N LYS A 1 -13.58 -87.23 76.58
CA LYS A 1 -12.60 -86.27 75.89
C LYS A 1 -13.35 -85.56 74.78
N ASN A 2 -13.83 -84.37 75.09
CA ASN A 2 -14.50 -83.56 74.16
C ASN A 2 -13.57 -82.51 73.64
N THR A 3 -13.29 -82.51 72.37
CA THR A 3 -12.46 -81.51 71.71
C THR A 3 -13.41 -80.50 70.98
N ILE A 4 -13.49 -79.29 71.53
CA ILE A 4 -14.31 -78.21 70.99
C ILE A 4 -13.55 -77.56 69.88
N PHE A 5 -14.06 -77.63 68.63
CA PHE A 5 -13.57 -76.82 67.48
C PHE A 5 -14.06 -75.38 67.61
N LYS A 6 -13.11 -74.48 67.81
CA LYS A 6 -13.36 -73.03 67.74
C LYS A 6 -13.44 -72.64 66.28
N VAL A 7 -14.59 -72.31 65.80
CA VAL A 7 -14.76 -71.64 64.49
C VAL A 7 -14.26 -70.18 64.60
N GLN A 8 -13.15 -69.87 63.93
CA GLN A 8 -12.72 -68.49 63.81
C GLN A 8 -13.62 -67.74 62.83
N ASN A 9 -14.37 -66.76 63.31
CA ASN A 9 -15.08 -65.79 62.52
C ASN A 9 -14.07 -64.94 61.74
N LYS A 10 -14.00 -65.14 60.40
CA LYS A 10 -13.30 -64.18 59.48
C LYS A 10 -14.00 -62.84 59.55
N THR A 11 -13.43 -61.93 60.30
CA THR A 11 -13.84 -60.52 60.26
C THR A 11 -13.69 -59.98 58.84
N ASN A 12 -14.80 -59.59 58.25
CA ASN A 12 -14.85 -58.85 57.00
C ASN A 12 -14.10 -57.52 57.18
N ASN A 13 -12.83 -57.50 56.86
CA ASN A 13 -12.05 -56.23 56.69
C ASN A 13 -12.70 -55.41 55.55
N LYS A 14 -13.68 -54.58 55.91
CA LYS A 14 -14.09 -53.48 54.96
C LYS A 14 -12.88 -52.61 54.70
N LEU A 15 -12.30 -52.75 53.53
CA LEU A 15 -11.28 -51.89 53.07
C LEU A 15 -11.71 -50.40 53.22
N LYS A 16 -11.22 -49.73 54.28
CA LYS A 16 -11.47 -48.31 54.49
C LYS A 16 -10.70 -47.56 53.40
N ILE A 17 -11.40 -47.25 52.30
CA ILE A 17 -10.86 -46.40 51.23
C ILE A 17 -10.54 -45.01 51.82
N SER A 18 -9.28 -44.58 51.75
CA SER A 18 -8.85 -43.24 52.16
C SER A 18 -9.75 -42.18 51.54
N THR A 19 -10.01 -41.08 52.25
CA THR A 19 -10.75 -39.91 51.72
C THR A 19 -10.17 -39.38 50.42
N PHE A 20 -8.86 -39.42 50.29
CA PHE A 20 -8.15 -39.08 49.06
C PHE A 20 -8.52 -40.03 47.89
N ASN A 21 -8.53 -41.33 48.13
CA ASN A 21 -8.89 -42.31 47.10
C ASN A 21 -10.36 -42.17 46.68
N LYS A 22 -11.26 -41.87 47.63
CA LYS A 22 -12.66 -41.56 47.30
C LYS A 22 -12.78 -40.35 46.41
N PHE A 23 -12.06 -39.26 46.73
CA PHE A 23 -12.00 -38.05 45.89
C PHE A 23 -11.43 -38.36 44.49
N LEU A 24 -10.35 -39.13 44.42
CA LEU A 24 -9.71 -39.52 43.16
C LEU A 24 -10.66 -40.36 42.29
N ILE A 25 -11.35 -41.35 42.86
CA ILE A 25 -12.32 -42.19 42.13
C ILE A 25 -13.49 -41.34 41.62
N THR A 26 -14.02 -40.44 42.47
CA THR A 26 -15.08 -39.51 42.05
C THR A 26 -14.63 -38.59 40.94
N PHE A 27 -13.42 -38.02 41.02
CA PHE A 27 -12.83 -37.17 39.98
C PHE A 27 -12.66 -37.92 38.65
N ILE A 28 -12.11 -39.14 38.69
CA ILE A 28 -11.98 -40.00 37.49
C ILE A 28 -13.37 -40.33 36.90
N GLY A 29 -14.35 -40.62 37.73
CA GLY A 29 -15.74 -40.86 37.29
C GLY A 29 -16.34 -39.65 36.59
N ILE A 30 -16.20 -38.47 37.17
CA ILE A 30 -16.67 -37.21 36.55
C ILE A 30 -15.93 -36.94 35.25
N LEU A 31 -14.60 -37.12 35.20
CA LEU A 31 -13.79 -36.95 34.00
C LEU A 31 -14.24 -37.90 32.89
N PHE A 32 -14.53 -39.18 33.24
CA PHE A 32 -15.01 -40.19 32.30
C PHE A 32 -16.37 -39.79 31.72
N LEU A 33 -17.33 -39.38 32.57
CA LEU A 33 -18.64 -38.90 32.14
C LEU A 33 -18.53 -37.67 31.23
N TYR A 34 -17.64 -36.75 31.57
CA TYR A 34 -17.37 -35.58 30.71
C TYR A 34 -16.78 -35.96 29.35
N LEU A 35 -15.82 -36.89 29.32
CA LEU A 35 -15.25 -37.38 28.05
C LEU A 35 -16.33 -38.12 27.23
N PHE A 36 -17.19 -38.91 27.88
CA PHE A 36 -18.31 -39.55 27.21
C PHE A 36 -19.27 -38.52 26.59
N TYR A 37 -19.60 -37.47 27.35
CA TYR A 37 -20.39 -36.34 26.83
C TYR A 37 -19.76 -35.71 25.60
N LEU A 38 -18.46 -35.54 25.59
CA LEU A 38 -17.74 -34.96 24.41
C LEU A 38 -17.76 -35.91 23.21
N LEU A 39 -17.96 -37.22 23.39
CA LEU A 39 -18.03 -38.21 22.32
C LEU A 39 -19.41 -38.28 21.65
N ILE A 40 -20.45 -37.70 22.22
CA ILE A 40 -21.83 -37.78 21.69
C ILE A 40 -21.92 -37.39 20.19
N PRO A 41 -21.26 -36.31 19.68
CA PRO A 41 -21.35 -35.98 18.26
C PRO A 41 -20.75 -37.03 17.31
N LEU A 42 -19.95 -37.97 17.82
CA LEU A 42 -19.44 -39.10 17.03
C LEU A 42 -20.55 -40.09 16.65
N LEU A 43 -21.59 -40.15 17.49
CA LEU A 43 -22.74 -41.04 17.30
C LEU A 43 -23.78 -40.49 16.31
N TYR A 44 -23.61 -39.27 15.85
CA TYR A 44 -24.53 -38.68 14.88
C TYR A 44 -24.38 -39.33 13.51
N ASP A 45 -25.50 -39.43 12.80
CA ASP A 45 -25.51 -39.89 11.41
C ASP A 45 -24.61 -39.00 10.53
N LYS A 46 -23.73 -39.63 9.74
CA LYS A 46 -22.73 -38.91 8.90
C LYS A 46 -23.37 -38.01 7.86
N SER A 47 -24.46 -38.44 7.23
CA SER A 47 -25.18 -37.68 6.21
C SER A 47 -25.82 -36.43 6.82
N TRP A 48 -26.45 -36.59 8.00
CA TRP A 48 -27.01 -35.50 8.76
C TRP A 48 -25.91 -34.47 9.16
N VAL A 49 -24.77 -34.95 9.68
CA VAL A 49 -23.64 -34.09 10.05
C VAL A 49 -23.15 -33.28 8.83
N LYS A 50 -22.98 -33.93 7.71
CA LYS A 50 -22.52 -33.27 6.45
C LYS A 50 -23.47 -32.17 6.04
N ASN A 51 -24.77 -32.46 5.93
CA ASN A 51 -25.79 -31.51 5.52
C ASN A 51 -25.92 -30.33 6.52
N SER A 52 -25.89 -30.63 7.82
CA SER A 52 -25.97 -29.63 8.89
C SER A 52 -24.76 -28.68 8.87
N ILE A 53 -23.55 -29.23 8.72
CA ILE A 53 -22.33 -28.41 8.61
C ILE A 53 -22.37 -27.51 7.38
N GLN A 54 -22.70 -28.03 6.19
CA GLN A 54 -22.78 -27.25 4.97
C GLN A 54 -23.81 -26.13 5.07
N SER A 55 -25.01 -26.43 5.60
CA SER A 55 -26.05 -25.42 5.84
C SER A 55 -25.57 -24.32 6.80
N LYS A 56 -24.91 -24.68 7.91
CA LYS A 56 -24.37 -23.71 8.88
C LYS A 56 -23.20 -22.90 8.32
N LEU A 57 -22.29 -23.50 7.54
CA LEU A 57 -21.23 -22.77 6.85
C LEU A 57 -21.80 -21.77 5.85
N LYS A 58 -22.82 -22.14 5.10
CA LYS A 58 -23.50 -21.26 4.14
C LYS A 58 -24.25 -20.12 4.85
N SER A 59 -25.01 -20.42 5.90
CA SER A 59 -25.83 -19.43 6.61
C SER A 59 -24.99 -18.47 7.45
N GLU A 60 -24.06 -18.99 8.29
CA GLU A 60 -23.30 -18.20 9.25
C GLU A 60 -22.07 -17.54 8.66
N PHE A 61 -21.37 -18.21 7.72
CA PHE A 61 -20.09 -17.74 7.17
C PHE A 61 -20.13 -17.37 5.68
N LYS A 62 -21.25 -17.67 4.99
CA LYS A 62 -21.40 -17.48 3.54
C LYS A 62 -20.39 -18.31 2.72
N ILE A 63 -20.00 -19.46 3.24
CA ILE A 63 -19.05 -20.40 2.62
C ILE A 63 -19.82 -21.57 2.01
N ASN A 64 -19.61 -21.82 0.71
CA ASN A 64 -20.06 -23.02 0.03
C ASN A 64 -18.91 -24.02 -0.04
N LEU A 65 -19.02 -25.11 0.72
CA LEU A 65 -18.06 -26.19 0.69
C LEU A 65 -18.45 -27.22 -0.38
N ASP A 66 -17.46 -27.79 -1.07
CA ASP A 66 -17.70 -28.88 -2.02
C ASP A 66 -18.19 -30.13 -1.32
N ASN A 67 -19.02 -30.91 -2.05
CA ASN A 67 -19.71 -32.08 -1.50
C ASN A 67 -18.84 -33.34 -1.36
N SER A 68 -17.62 -33.35 -1.92
CA SER A 68 -16.75 -34.53 -1.97
C SER A 68 -15.98 -34.82 -0.68
N SER A 69 -15.97 -33.87 0.29
CA SER A 69 -15.06 -33.93 1.44
C SER A 69 -15.56 -34.86 2.55
N ASP A 70 -14.69 -35.74 3.04
CA ASP A 70 -14.93 -36.55 4.23
C ASP A 70 -14.85 -35.75 5.51
N ILE A 71 -15.82 -35.94 6.42
CA ILE A 71 -15.92 -35.23 7.68
C ILE A 71 -15.66 -36.21 8.83
N THR A 72 -14.62 -35.95 9.61
CA THR A 72 -14.29 -36.74 10.82
C THR A 72 -14.46 -35.90 12.08
N TYR A 73 -14.92 -36.51 13.14
CA TYR A 73 -15.04 -35.85 14.44
C TYR A 73 -13.81 -36.09 15.30
N ARG A 74 -13.32 -35.03 15.99
CA ARG A 74 -12.19 -35.13 16.92
C ARG A 74 -12.47 -34.33 18.20
N ILE A 75 -12.04 -34.82 19.34
CA ILE A 75 -12.23 -34.15 20.63
C ILE A 75 -11.12 -33.17 20.94
N LEU A 76 -9.85 -33.49 20.62
CA LEU A 76 -8.69 -32.67 20.95
C LEU A 76 -8.28 -31.76 19.80
N PRO A 77 -7.81 -30.52 20.08
CA PRO A 77 -7.65 -29.85 21.39
C PRO A 77 -8.98 -29.32 21.97
N SER A 78 -10.04 -29.38 21.28
CA SER A 78 -11.44 -29.17 21.71
C SER A 78 -12.37 -29.76 20.64
N PRO A 79 -13.61 -30.13 20.96
CA PRO A 79 -14.54 -30.80 20.04
C PRO A 79 -14.67 -30.06 18.71
N HIS A 80 -14.37 -30.75 17.59
CA HIS A 80 -14.43 -30.18 16.25
C HIS A 80 -14.66 -31.25 15.18
N PHE A 81 -15.28 -30.84 14.08
CA PHE A 81 -15.25 -31.59 12.84
C PHE A 81 -14.00 -31.20 12.06
N PHE A 82 -13.32 -32.19 11.54
CA PHE A 82 -12.11 -32.06 10.74
C PHE A 82 -12.41 -32.50 9.32
N ILE A 83 -12.09 -31.63 8.36
CA ILE A 83 -12.25 -31.87 6.94
C ILE A 83 -10.90 -31.71 6.29
N LYS A 84 -10.52 -32.67 5.48
CA LYS A 84 -9.28 -32.68 4.73
C LYS A 84 -9.56 -32.47 3.25
N ASP A 85 -8.65 -31.76 2.55
CA ASP A 85 -8.66 -31.55 1.10
C ASP A 85 -10.03 -31.10 0.56
N SER A 86 -10.48 -29.93 1.05
CA SER A 86 -11.79 -29.35 0.72
C SER A 86 -11.68 -28.09 -0.13
N LYS A 87 -12.66 -27.87 -1.02
CA LYS A 87 -12.73 -26.71 -1.89
C LYS A 87 -13.87 -25.77 -1.49
N ILE A 88 -13.61 -24.47 -1.57
CA ILE A 88 -14.65 -23.44 -1.46
C ILE A 88 -15.01 -22.97 -2.86
N LEU A 89 -16.31 -23.01 -3.15
CA LEU A 89 -16.86 -22.60 -4.44
C LEU A 89 -17.53 -21.23 -4.35
N SER A 90 -17.49 -20.48 -5.44
CA SER A 90 -18.18 -19.20 -5.56
C SER A 90 -19.71 -19.39 -5.40
N ASN A 91 -20.37 -18.36 -4.83
CA ASN A 91 -21.82 -18.29 -4.74
C ASN A 91 -22.49 -17.75 -6.03
N ASP A 92 -21.73 -17.39 -7.06
CA ASP A 92 -22.29 -16.90 -8.31
C ASP A 92 -23.00 -18.03 -9.08
N SER A 93 -24.28 -17.84 -9.37
CA SER A 93 -25.20 -18.84 -9.95
C SER A 93 -24.86 -19.29 -11.38
N LYS A 94 -23.94 -18.62 -12.07
CA LYS A 94 -23.64 -18.90 -13.48
C LYS A 94 -22.43 -19.82 -13.73
N LYS A 95 -21.44 -19.87 -12.82
CA LYS A 95 -20.31 -20.81 -12.86
C LYS A 95 -19.81 -21.06 -11.44
N LYS A 96 -19.67 -22.34 -11.08
CA LYS A 96 -19.00 -22.75 -9.83
C LYS A 96 -17.49 -22.56 -10.01
N VAL A 97 -16.99 -21.36 -9.65
CA VAL A 97 -15.55 -21.08 -9.69
C VAL A 97 -14.95 -21.42 -8.34
N GLU A 98 -13.83 -22.12 -8.36
CA GLU A 98 -13.06 -22.41 -7.16
C GLU A 98 -12.43 -21.10 -6.61
N VAL A 99 -12.78 -20.77 -5.36
CA VAL A 99 -12.28 -19.57 -4.65
C VAL A 99 -11.13 -19.93 -3.73
N ALA A 100 -11.13 -21.14 -3.18
CA ALA A 100 -10.06 -21.62 -2.33
C ALA A 100 -9.96 -23.15 -2.34
N ASP A 101 -8.73 -23.62 -2.21
CA ASP A 101 -8.36 -25.00 -1.92
C ASP A 101 -7.81 -25.07 -0.49
N ILE A 102 -8.40 -25.89 0.37
CA ILE A 102 -8.10 -25.94 1.79
C ILE A 102 -7.64 -27.34 2.16
N LYS A 103 -6.38 -27.46 2.59
CA LYS A 103 -5.84 -28.74 3.04
C LYS A 103 -6.45 -29.23 4.36
N TYR A 104 -6.65 -28.30 5.32
CA TYR A 104 -7.19 -28.65 6.63
C TYR A 104 -8.21 -27.60 7.10
N LEU A 105 -9.46 -27.99 7.21
CA LEU A 105 -10.54 -27.21 7.80
C LEU A 105 -10.98 -27.84 9.12
N ARG A 106 -10.95 -27.07 10.21
CA ARG A 106 -11.46 -27.47 11.53
C ARG A 106 -12.64 -26.59 11.91
N ILE A 107 -13.76 -27.22 12.19
CA ILE A 107 -15.02 -26.57 12.57
C ILE A 107 -15.26 -26.87 14.03
N PHE A 108 -14.88 -25.94 14.90
CA PHE A 108 -15.01 -26.10 16.34
C PHE A 108 -16.45 -25.90 16.77
N LEU A 109 -16.92 -26.80 17.66
CA LEU A 109 -18.27 -26.81 18.20
C LEU A 109 -18.35 -26.10 19.55
N SER A 110 -19.51 -25.52 19.82
CA SER A 110 -19.89 -25.14 21.18
C SER A 110 -20.22 -26.42 21.95
N GLN A 111 -19.64 -26.59 23.14
CA GLN A 111 -19.89 -27.74 23.99
C GLN A 111 -21.27 -27.72 24.64
N LYS A 112 -22.13 -26.77 24.31
CA LYS A 112 -23.48 -26.68 24.79
C LYS A 112 -24.39 -27.60 23.96
N ASN A 113 -25.29 -28.32 24.62
CA ASN A 113 -26.36 -29.09 23.98
C ASN A 113 -25.91 -30.24 23.06
N PHE A 114 -24.86 -31.00 23.39
CA PHE A 114 -24.45 -32.15 22.59
C PHE A 114 -25.47 -33.29 22.56
N PHE A 115 -26.39 -33.40 23.57
CA PHE A 115 -27.50 -34.33 23.51
C PHE A 115 -28.58 -33.98 22.48
N ASN A 116 -28.66 -32.73 22.05
CA ASN A 116 -29.61 -32.30 21.04
C ASN A 116 -28.90 -31.87 19.75
N LYS A 117 -28.88 -32.80 18.78
CA LYS A 117 -28.20 -32.58 17.48
C LYS A 117 -28.68 -31.32 16.74
N GLU A 118 -29.96 -30.97 16.83
CA GLU A 118 -30.53 -29.80 16.16
C GLU A 118 -30.03 -28.47 16.73
N LYS A 119 -29.76 -28.45 18.06
CA LYS A 119 -29.21 -27.28 18.77
C LYS A 119 -27.67 -27.18 18.71
N MET A 120 -27.02 -28.07 17.96
CA MET A 120 -25.57 -28.00 17.74
C MET A 120 -25.18 -26.66 17.11
N SER A 121 -24.25 -25.92 17.73
CA SER A 121 -23.82 -24.61 17.26
C SER A 121 -22.31 -24.56 17.01
N LEU A 122 -21.91 -23.79 16.01
CA LEU A 122 -20.50 -23.59 15.68
C LEU A 122 -19.90 -22.54 16.63
N LYS A 123 -18.66 -22.74 17.06
CA LYS A 123 -17.90 -21.82 17.92
C LYS A 123 -16.92 -20.98 17.12
N ARG A 124 -16.15 -21.60 16.23
CA ARG A 124 -15.15 -20.94 15.37
C ARG A 124 -14.75 -21.87 14.22
N LEU A 125 -14.17 -21.26 13.17
CA LEU A 125 -13.51 -21.99 12.09
C LEU A 125 -11.99 -21.81 12.18
N SER A 126 -11.23 -22.82 11.77
CA SER A 126 -9.79 -22.73 11.58
C SER A 126 -9.42 -23.37 10.24
N VAL A 127 -8.85 -22.56 9.36
CA VAL A 127 -8.35 -22.94 8.05
C VAL A 127 -6.84 -22.99 8.14
N ASN A 128 -6.23 -24.08 7.69
CA ASN A 128 -4.78 -24.22 7.69
C ASN A 128 -4.31 -24.79 6.34
N ASN A 129 -3.21 -24.26 5.84
CA ASN A 129 -2.61 -24.63 4.57
C ASN A 129 -3.63 -24.52 3.42
N ALA A 130 -4.18 -23.33 3.22
CA ALA A 130 -5.11 -23.05 2.14
C ALA A 130 -4.48 -22.16 1.07
N ASN A 131 -4.93 -22.34 -0.16
CA ASN A 131 -4.65 -21.47 -1.29
C ASN A 131 -5.94 -20.74 -1.68
N PHE A 132 -5.96 -19.43 -1.56
CA PHE A 132 -7.07 -18.58 -1.96
C PHE A 132 -6.76 -17.96 -3.32
N TYR A 133 -7.74 -17.91 -4.21
CA TYR A 133 -7.60 -17.33 -5.54
C TYR A 133 -8.45 -16.06 -5.63
N LEU A 134 -7.79 -14.93 -5.89
CA LEU A 134 -8.40 -13.62 -6.05
C LEU A 134 -8.11 -13.09 -7.44
N PHE A 135 -9.15 -12.74 -8.17
CA PHE A 135 -9.05 -12.10 -9.46
C PHE A 135 -9.16 -10.57 -9.32
N LYS A 136 -8.60 -9.84 -10.28
CA LYS A 136 -8.64 -8.37 -10.30
C LYS A 136 -10.07 -7.82 -10.19
N GLU A 137 -11.04 -8.49 -10.81
CA GLU A 137 -12.46 -8.13 -10.78
C GLU A 137 -13.10 -8.32 -9.39
N ASP A 138 -12.57 -9.24 -8.59
CA ASP A 138 -13.09 -9.52 -7.25
C ASP A 138 -12.72 -8.44 -6.22
N LEU A 139 -11.75 -7.58 -6.50
CA LEU A 139 -11.36 -6.49 -5.60
C LEU A 139 -12.52 -5.53 -5.31
N LYS A 140 -13.34 -5.23 -6.32
CA LYS A 140 -14.55 -4.42 -6.14
C LYS A 140 -15.57 -5.14 -5.25
N LYS A 141 -15.81 -6.44 -5.50
CA LYS A 141 -16.70 -7.28 -4.70
C LYS A 141 -16.23 -7.44 -3.25
N LEU A 142 -14.92 -7.48 -3.01
CA LEU A 142 -14.34 -7.53 -1.66
C LEU A 142 -14.64 -6.27 -0.85
N ASN A 143 -14.58 -5.09 -1.47
CA ASN A 143 -14.94 -3.85 -0.80
C ASN A 143 -16.42 -3.85 -0.36
N ASP A 144 -17.33 -4.29 -1.24
CA ASP A 144 -18.75 -4.41 -0.93
C ASP A 144 -19.04 -5.48 0.13
N LYS A 145 -18.36 -6.62 0.07
CA LYS A 145 -18.47 -7.66 1.09
C LYS A 145 -17.89 -7.21 2.43
N SER A 146 -16.81 -6.45 2.45
CA SER A 146 -16.24 -5.91 3.68
C SER A 146 -17.16 -4.94 4.40
N SER A 147 -18.09 -4.30 3.70
CA SER A 147 -19.11 -3.41 4.28
C SER A 147 -20.26 -4.15 4.96
N LYS A 148 -20.45 -5.46 4.71
CA LYS A 148 -21.46 -6.28 5.37
C LYS A 148 -20.96 -6.79 6.71
N ARG A 149 -21.91 -7.10 7.60
CA ARG A 149 -21.58 -7.71 8.91
C ARG A 149 -20.95 -9.09 8.71
N PHE A 150 -19.79 -9.30 9.34
CA PHE A 150 -19.15 -10.61 9.41
C PHE A 150 -19.92 -11.52 10.37
N SER A 151 -19.59 -12.82 10.36
CA SER A 151 -20.06 -13.72 11.40
C SER A 151 -19.50 -13.31 12.77
N ASN A 152 -20.29 -13.45 13.84
CA ASN A 152 -19.79 -13.28 15.20
C ASN A 152 -18.88 -14.43 15.65
N LYS A 153 -18.83 -15.50 14.86
CA LYS A 153 -17.89 -16.61 15.06
C LYS A 153 -16.55 -16.30 14.42
N LYS A 154 -15.46 -16.53 15.16
CA LYS A 154 -14.11 -16.28 14.66
C LYS A 154 -13.71 -17.23 13.54
N ILE A 155 -13.22 -16.71 12.43
CA ILE A 155 -12.49 -17.46 11.41
C ILE A 155 -11.00 -17.18 11.62
N ARG A 156 -10.20 -18.25 11.74
CA ARG A 156 -8.73 -18.19 11.79
C ARG A 156 -8.15 -18.86 10.56
N ILE A 157 -7.22 -18.22 9.92
CA ILE A 157 -6.52 -18.72 8.74
C ILE A 157 -5.02 -18.71 9.08
N ASN A 158 -4.35 -19.86 8.94
CA ASN A 158 -2.93 -19.98 9.25
C ASN A 158 -2.20 -20.66 8.11
N LYS A 159 -0.91 -20.31 7.92
CA LYS A 159 0.00 -20.95 6.96
C LYS A 159 -0.62 -21.13 5.58
N SER A 160 -1.19 -20.08 5.04
CA SER A 160 -1.99 -20.11 3.80
C SER A 160 -1.45 -19.10 2.79
N ASN A 161 -1.91 -19.17 1.54
CA ASN A 161 -1.51 -18.24 0.49
C ASN A 161 -2.72 -17.58 -0.15
N ILE A 162 -2.55 -16.35 -0.63
CA ILE A 162 -3.48 -15.68 -1.54
C ILE A 162 -2.72 -15.50 -2.87
N PHE A 163 -3.26 -16.10 -3.92
CA PHE A 163 -2.79 -15.92 -5.28
C PHE A 163 -3.61 -14.84 -5.96
N PHE A 164 -2.96 -13.72 -6.24
CA PHE A 164 -3.54 -12.65 -7.05
C PHE A 164 -3.37 -13.00 -8.51
N LYS A 165 -4.48 -13.06 -9.25
CA LYS A 165 -4.51 -13.43 -10.67
C LYS A 165 -5.10 -12.31 -11.51
N ASP A 166 -4.60 -12.18 -12.73
CA ASP A 166 -5.16 -11.32 -13.74
C ASP A 166 -6.33 -11.97 -14.52
N SER A 167 -6.83 -11.29 -15.53
CA SER A 167 -7.89 -11.80 -16.42
C SER A 167 -7.48 -13.00 -17.28
N LEU A 168 -6.16 -13.20 -17.49
CA LEU A 168 -5.59 -14.34 -18.23
C LEU A 168 -5.27 -15.53 -17.30
N ASN A 169 -5.62 -15.42 -15.99
CA ASN A 169 -5.37 -16.43 -14.97
C ASN A 169 -3.89 -16.55 -14.57
N GLU A 170 -3.03 -15.58 -14.95
CA GLU A 170 -1.63 -15.52 -14.55
C GLU A 170 -1.48 -14.96 -13.13
N ILE A 171 -0.49 -15.47 -12.40
CA ILE A 171 -0.23 -15.06 -11.01
C ILE A 171 0.60 -13.77 -11.02
N ILE A 172 -0.02 -12.65 -10.63
CA ILE A 172 0.63 -11.34 -10.50
C ILE A 172 1.42 -11.24 -9.17
N ALA A 173 0.83 -11.75 -8.08
CA ALA A 173 1.42 -11.67 -6.76
C ALA A 173 0.96 -12.81 -5.85
N ILE A 174 1.82 -13.19 -4.90
CA ILE A 174 1.52 -14.18 -3.87
C ILE A 174 1.68 -13.49 -2.50
N VAL A 175 0.59 -13.47 -1.73
CA VAL A 175 0.60 -13.04 -0.33
C VAL A 175 0.59 -14.28 0.56
N LYS A 176 1.67 -14.52 1.29
CA LYS A 176 1.73 -15.58 2.30
C LYS A 176 1.07 -15.10 3.58
N ILE A 177 0.14 -15.88 4.11
CA ILE A 177 -0.57 -15.63 5.37
C ILE A 177 0.07 -16.49 6.45
N ASP A 178 0.72 -15.85 7.43
CA ASP A 178 1.16 -16.55 8.64
C ASP A 178 -0.02 -16.78 9.58
N ASN A 179 -0.80 -15.72 9.80
CA ASN A 179 -2.01 -15.75 10.62
C ASN A 179 -2.99 -14.67 10.18
N ALA A 180 -4.25 -15.04 10.00
CA ALA A 180 -5.35 -14.08 9.84
C ALA A 180 -6.52 -14.44 10.75
N THR A 181 -7.24 -13.42 11.21
CA THR A 181 -8.44 -13.57 12.03
C THR A 181 -9.48 -12.56 11.61
N LEU A 182 -10.72 -13.02 11.38
CA LEU A 182 -11.85 -12.16 11.04
C LEU A 182 -13.10 -12.60 11.79
N PHE A 183 -13.87 -11.61 12.28
CA PHE A 183 -15.15 -11.80 12.97
C PHE A 183 -15.85 -10.46 13.23
N PHE A 184 -17.14 -10.51 13.56
CA PHE A 184 -17.87 -9.38 14.10
C PHE A 184 -17.80 -9.40 15.64
N ASP A 185 -17.41 -8.27 16.24
CA ASP A 185 -17.37 -8.09 17.70
C ASP A 185 -18.71 -7.50 18.16
N ASP A 186 -19.56 -8.33 18.78
CA ASP A 186 -20.89 -7.91 19.24
C ASP A 186 -20.82 -6.85 20.35
N LYS A 187 -19.74 -6.78 21.13
CA LYS A 187 -19.58 -5.77 22.19
C LYS A 187 -19.23 -4.39 21.62
N LYS A 188 -18.39 -4.38 20.58
CA LYS A 188 -17.93 -3.14 19.94
C LYS A 188 -18.74 -2.78 18.70
N LEU A 189 -19.65 -3.64 18.27
CA LEU A 189 -20.51 -3.49 17.09
C LEU A 189 -19.73 -3.21 15.81
N LEU A 190 -18.60 -3.91 15.63
CA LEU A 190 -17.74 -3.71 14.45
C LEU A 190 -17.11 -5.02 13.95
N ASN A 191 -16.86 -5.04 12.65
CA ASN A 191 -16.06 -6.08 12.02
C ASN A 191 -14.58 -5.87 12.35
N LEU A 192 -13.90 -6.96 12.68
CA LEU A 192 -12.47 -7.01 12.91
C LEU A 192 -11.81 -7.95 11.91
N PHE A 193 -10.78 -7.47 11.23
CA PHE A 193 -9.88 -8.29 10.42
C PHE A 193 -8.44 -7.95 10.74
N ASN A 194 -7.67 -8.94 11.14
CA ASN A 194 -6.24 -8.83 11.39
C ASN A 194 -5.51 -9.85 10.52
N LEU A 195 -4.45 -9.45 9.86
CA LEU A 195 -3.62 -10.28 8.99
C LEU A 195 -2.15 -10.01 9.29
N LYS A 196 -1.38 -11.07 9.48
CA LYS A 196 0.08 -11.06 9.46
C LYS A 196 0.54 -11.98 8.34
N GLY A 197 1.51 -11.53 7.58
CA GLY A 197 2.00 -12.31 6.47
C GLY A 197 3.18 -11.62 5.79
N ASN A 198 3.51 -12.07 4.59
CA ASN A 198 4.52 -11.44 3.77
C ASN A 198 4.11 -11.41 2.29
N ILE A 199 4.58 -10.39 1.59
CA ILE A 199 4.47 -10.21 0.16
C ILE A 199 5.87 -9.87 -0.40
N PHE A 200 6.33 -10.52 -1.46
CA PHE A 200 7.68 -10.35 -2.00
C PHE A 200 8.78 -10.47 -0.93
N LYS A 201 8.63 -11.40 0.02
CA LYS A 201 9.50 -11.61 1.20
C LYS A 201 9.49 -10.44 2.22
N ILE A 202 8.64 -9.42 2.05
CA ILE A 202 8.49 -8.30 2.98
C ILE A 202 7.41 -8.65 4.00
N PRO A 203 7.73 -8.81 5.29
CA PRO A 203 6.75 -9.08 6.32
C PRO A 203 5.89 -7.86 6.60
N PHE A 204 4.58 -8.06 6.75
CA PHE A 204 3.64 -6.99 7.05
C PHE A 204 2.57 -7.40 8.05
N THR A 205 1.95 -6.40 8.65
CA THR A 205 0.74 -6.54 9.47
C THR A 205 -0.34 -5.61 8.91
N TYR A 206 -1.54 -6.14 8.70
CA TYR A 206 -2.72 -5.38 8.30
C TYR A 206 -3.84 -5.57 9.32
N LYS A 207 -4.47 -4.48 9.73
CA LYS A 207 -5.61 -4.47 10.64
C LYS A 207 -6.73 -3.63 10.05
N LEU A 208 -7.94 -4.16 10.04
CA LEU A 208 -9.14 -3.46 9.59
C LEU A 208 -10.20 -3.52 10.68
N LYS A 209 -10.82 -2.38 10.94
CA LYS A 209 -12.01 -2.20 11.79
C LYS A 209 -13.04 -1.42 11.00
N ASN A 210 -14.24 -1.96 10.86
CA ASN A 210 -15.33 -1.22 10.21
C ASN A 210 -16.68 -1.50 10.85
N THR A 211 -17.55 -0.48 10.87
CA THR A 211 -18.93 -0.62 11.34
C THR A 211 -19.83 -0.94 10.14
N PRO A 212 -20.65 -2.00 10.19
CA PRO A 212 -21.58 -2.36 9.11
C PRO A 212 -22.92 -1.60 9.20
N ASN A 213 -22.96 -0.42 9.79
CA ASN A 213 -24.17 0.39 10.00
C ASN A 213 -24.40 1.40 8.87
N ILE A 214 -25.50 2.19 8.97
CA ILE A 214 -25.85 3.27 8.00
C ILE A 214 -24.70 4.26 7.85
N ILE A 215 -24.02 4.62 8.95
CA ILE A 215 -22.78 5.40 8.93
C ILE A 215 -21.62 4.41 9.03
N LYS A 216 -20.99 4.12 7.90
CA LYS A 216 -19.89 3.17 7.82
C LYS A 216 -18.60 3.87 8.22
N LYS A 217 -18.09 3.55 9.41
CA LYS A 217 -16.75 3.98 9.84
C LYS A 217 -15.76 2.87 9.51
N LYS A 218 -14.70 3.21 8.79
CA LYS A 218 -13.63 2.29 8.42
C LYS A 218 -12.29 2.83 8.91
N LYS A 219 -11.56 2.00 9.64
CA LYS A 219 -10.18 2.28 10.04
C LYS A 219 -9.32 1.10 9.63
N PHE A 220 -8.24 1.35 8.89
CA PHE A 220 -7.23 0.34 8.65
C PHE A 220 -5.83 0.84 8.98
N SER A 221 -4.95 -0.08 9.32
CA SER A 221 -3.52 0.15 9.43
C SER A 221 -2.76 -0.95 8.69
N PHE A 222 -1.74 -0.55 7.97
CA PHE A 222 -0.76 -1.41 7.33
C PHE A 222 0.63 -1.04 7.86
N GLU A 223 1.44 -2.03 8.21
CA GLU A 223 2.77 -1.83 8.74
C GLU A 223 3.73 -2.83 8.11
N ALA A 224 4.81 -2.34 7.49
CA ALA A 224 5.93 -3.12 6.97
C ALA A 224 7.23 -2.59 7.59
N LYS A 225 7.61 -3.18 8.75
CA LYS A 225 8.74 -2.68 9.58
C LYS A 225 10.07 -2.67 8.85
N SER A 226 10.32 -3.69 8.01
CA SER A 226 11.56 -3.79 7.23
C SER A 226 11.75 -2.64 6.22
N LEU A 227 10.67 -1.94 5.85
CA LEU A 227 10.67 -0.79 4.95
C LEU A 227 10.52 0.54 5.71
N ASN A 228 10.42 0.51 7.05
CA ASN A 228 9.98 1.66 7.85
C ASN A 228 8.70 2.32 7.27
N LEU A 229 7.78 1.48 6.76
CA LEU A 229 6.52 1.91 6.18
C LEU A 229 5.36 1.63 7.13
N SER A 230 4.58 2.66 7.44
CA SER A 230 3.30 2.53 8.14
C SER A 230 2.25 3.40 7.45
N ILE A 231 1.06 2.84 7.23
CA ILE A 231 -0.08 3.53 6.65
C ILE A 231 -1.26 3.39 7.61
N GLU A 232 -1.82 4.50 8.04
CA GLU A 232 -3.05 4.55 8.82
C GLU A 232 -4.11 5.33 8.05
N ASN A 233 -5.30 4.77 7.94
CA ASN A 233 -6.44 5.42 7.31
C ASN A 233 -7.67 5.33 8.20
N GLU A 234 -8.38 6.45 8.34
CA GLU A 234 -9.69 6.50 8.96
C GLU A 234 -10.66 7.20 8.02
N SER A 235 -11.81 6.59 7.76
CA SER A 235 -12.84 7.16 6.90
C SER A 235 -14.24 6.93 7.45
N VAL A 236 -15.14 7.84 7.07
CA VAL A 236 -16.57 7.78 7.37
C VAL A 236 -17.31 7.91 6.05
N GLU A 237 -18.15 6.91 5.73
CA GLU A 237 -19.04 6.93 4.59
C GLU A 237 -20.45 7.27 5.05
N LYS A 238 -21.05 8.33 4.47
CA LYS A 238 -22.42 8.75 4.72
C LYS A 238 -23.09 9.07 3.39
N LYS A 239 -24.15 8.34 3.04
CA LYS A 239 -24.75 8.35 1.70
C LYS A 239 -23.67 8.07 0.64
N ASN A 240 -23.48 8.95 -0.35
CA ASN A 240 -22.50 8.79 -1.43
C ASN A 240 -21.20 9.55 -1.18
N THR A 241 -20.97 10.03 0.05
CA THR A 241 -19.77 10.81 0.40
C THR A 241 -18.91 10.02 1.38
N ILE A 242 -17.61 9.87 1.07
CA ILE A 242 -16.61 9.34 1.99
C ILE A 242 -15.68 10.49 2.38
N ILE A 243 -15.53 10.72 3.67
CA ILE A 243 -14.56 11.68 4.23
C ILE A 243 -13.57 10.90 5.06
N GLY A 244 -12.30 11.17 4.87
CA GLY A 244 -11.25 10.44 5.59
C GLY A 244 -9.98 11.23 5.79
N LYS A 245 -9.10 10.60 6.58
CA LYS A 245 -7.71 11.02 6.76
C LYS A 245 -6.80 9.82 6.58
N ASN A 246 -5.67 10.06 5.96
CA ASN A 246 -4.63 9.07 5.77
C ASN A 246 -3.31 9.62 6.30
N ILE A 247 -2.55 8.80 7.03
CA ILE A 247 -1.22 9.13 7.52
C ILE A 247 -0.29 8.04 7.01
N VAL A 248 0.72 8.45 6.24
CA VAL A 248 1.78 7.56 5.75
C VAL A 248 3.09 7.97 6.41
N TYR A 249 3.73 7.03 7.07
CA TYR A 249 5.12 7.15 7.51
C TYR A 249 5.97 6.31 6.58
N LEU A 250 6.98 6.90 5.98
CA LEU A 250 7.95 6.20 5.12
C LEU A 250 9.32 6.78 5.39
N LEU A 251 10.23 5.94 5.90
CA LEU A 251 11.56 6.39 6.34
C LEU A 251 11.43 7.58 7.31
N ASN A 252 12.01 8.73 6.95
CA ASN A 252 11.97 9.96 7.74
C ASN A 252 10.83 10.91 7.33
N SER A 253 9.89 10.45 6.50
CA SER A 253 8.81 11.27 5.97
C SER A 253 7.48 10.93 6.64
N ARG A 254 6.65 11.95 6.85
CA ARG A 254 5.28 11.83 7.35
C ARG A 254 4.34 12.59 6.45
N ILE A 255 3.48 11.86 5.74
CA ILE A 255 2.48 12.42 4.84
C ILE A 255 1.10 12.28 5.51
N ASN A 256 0.44 13.40 5.73
CA ASN A 256 -0.87 13.48 6.40
C ASN A 256 -1.89 14.09 5.47
N THR A 257 -2.78 13.29 4.91
CA THR A 257 -3.76 13.69 3.90
C THR A 257 -5.17 13.65 4.49
N LYS A 258 -5.92 14.72 4.34
CA LYS A 258 -7.38 14.72 4.48
C LYS A 258 -7.97 14.58 3.08
N TYR A 259 -9.01 13.75 2.92
CA TYR A 259 -9.64 13.54 1.62
C TYR A 259 -11.16 13.45 1.73
N LYS A 260 -11.82 13.77 0.61
CA LYS A 260 -13.26 13.62 0.41
C LYS A 260 -13.49 12.96 -0.95
N ILE A 261 -14.30 11.91 -0.96
CA ILE A 261 -14.67 11.19 -2.19
C ILE A 261 -16.16 11.40 -2.40
N ILE A 262 -16.53 11.90 -3.58
CA ILE A 262 -17.92 12.01 -4.04
C ILE A 262 -17.98 11.33 -5.40
N ASP A 263 -18.79 10.28 -5.51
CA ASP A 263 -18.86 9.43 -6.70
C ASP A 263 -17.47 8.86 -7.08
N LYS A 264 -16.85 9.36 -8.15
CA LYS A 264 -15.52 8.93 -8.62
C LYS A 264 -14.44 10.00 -8.44
N ASN A 265 -14.81 11.17 -7.88
CA ASN A 265 -13.89 12.28 -7.69
C ASN A 265 -13.37 12.30 -6.26
N ILE A 266 -12.07 12.45 -6.11
CA ILE A 266 -11.37 12.54 -4.83
C ILE A 266 -10.75 13.92 -4.73
N SER A 267 -11.17 14.72 -3.75
CA SER A 267 -10.46 15.94 -3.36
C SER A 267 -9.62 15.66 -2.11
N PHE A 268 -8.40 16.19 -2.07
CA PHE A 268 -7.49 15.94 -0.98
C PHE A 268 -6.64 17.17 -0.63
N THR A 269 -6.20 17.25 0.63
CA THR A 269 -5.36 18.34 1.11
C THR A 269 -4.47 17.90 2.27
N SER A 270 -3.33 18.57 2.41
CA SER A 270 -2.41 18.43 3.53
C SER A 270 -1.79 19.78 3.90
N ASN A 271 -1.77 20.10 5.19
CA ASN A 271 -1.15 21.31 5.71
C ASN A 271 -0.02 21.02 6.71
N ASN A 272 0.26 19.74 7.01
CA ASN A 272 1.24 19.36 8.03
C ASN A 272 2.00 18.07 7.69
N SER A 273 2.29 17.89 6.43
CA SER A 273 3.19 16.82 5.97
C SER A 273 4.64 17.28 6.03
N ARG A 274 5.55 16.31 6.11
CA ARG A 274 6.99 16.53 6.05
C ARG A 274 7.65 15.44 5.21
N ILE A 275 8.60 15.84 4.37
CA ILE A 275 9.52 14.95 3.65
C ILE A 275 10.91 15.25 4.18
N ASN A 276 11.51 14.29 4.91
CA ASN A 276 12.70 14.50 5.73
C ASN A 276 12.47 15.67 6.72
N SER A 277 13.28 16.73 6.64
CA SER A 277 13.15 17.94 7.46
C SER A 277 12.21 18.99 6.85
N SER A 278 11.93 18.92 5.54
CA SER A 278 11.17 19.95 4.82
C SER A 278 9.67 19.82 5.01
N LYS A 279 9.01 20.96 5.27
CA LYS A 279 7.55 21.02 5.36
C LYS A 279 6.95 20.95 3.95
N ILE A 280 5.92 20.13 3.80
CA ILE A 280 5.16 20.02 2.55
C ILE A 280 3.67 20.27 2.83
N ASN A 281 3.09 21.16 2.06
CA ASN A 281 1.65 21.35 1.96
C ASN A 281 1.22 21.03 0.54
N TYR A 282 0.09 20.40 0.39
CA TYR A 282 -0.46 20.12 -0.94
C TYR A 282 -1.98 20.05 -0.91
N ASN A 283 -2.58 20.31 -2.05
CA ASN A 283 -3.99 20.09 -2.33
C ASN A 283 -4.15 19.62 -3.77
N GLY A 284 -5.24 18.93 -4.03
CA GLY A 284 -5.52 18.46 -5.38
C GLY A 284 -6.86 17.77 -5.50
N GLN A 285 -7.17 17.43 -6.73
CA GLN A 285 -8.35 16.65 -7.10
C GLN A 285 -7.93 15.56 -8.08
N VAL A 286 -8.55 14.39 -7.96
CA VAL A 286 -8.34 13.29 -8.90
C VAL A 286 -9.67 12.67 -9.30
N ALA A 287 -9.91 12.57 -10.59
CA ALA A 287 -10.91 11.68 -11.19
C ALA A 287 -10.24 10.35 -11.57
N ILE A 288 -10.92 9.23 -11.33
CA ILE A 288 -10.32 7.89 -11.53
C ILE A 288 -10.62 7.36 -12.95
N ASN A 289 -11.68 7.80 -13.59
CA ASN A 289 -12.07 7.28 -14.89
C ASN A 289 -12.82 8.33 -15.73
N PRO A 290 -12.16 8.95 -16.74
CA PRO A 290 -10.74 8.82 -17.05
C PRO A 290 -9.85 9.33 -15.91
N PHE A 291 -8.57 8.95 -15.91
CA PHE A 291 -7.63 9.43 -14.88
C PHE A 291 -7.25 10.88 -15.20
N ASP A 292 -7.61 11.78 -14.28
CA ASP A 292 -7.32 13.21 -14.35
C ASP A 292 -6.93 13.70 -12.95
N LEU A 293 -5.73 14.27 -12.82
CA LEU A 293 -5.17 14.72 -11.54
C LEU A 293 -4.70 16.17 -11.63
N ASP A 294 -5.30 17.04 -10.82
CA ASP A 294 -4.80 18.37 -10.51
C ASP A 294 -4.11 18.36 -9.14
N LEU A 295 -2.85 18.80 -9.09
CA LEU A 295 -2.03 18.74 -7.88
C LEU A 295 -1.19 20.02 -7.71
N ASN A 296 -1.38 20.68 -6.55
CA ASN A 296 -0.56 21.80 -6.13
C ASN A 296 0.26 21.40 -4.90
N ILE A 297 1.58 21.57 -4.96
CA ILE A 297 2.53 21.24 -3.91
C ILE A 297 3.33 22.47 -3.52
N ASN A 298 3.39 22.76 -2.22
CA ASN A 298 4.26 23.79 -1.63
C ASN A 298 5.32 23.12 -0.75
N LEU A 299 6.59 23.29 -1.09
CA LEU A 299 7.74 22.82 -0.34
C LEU A 299 8.44 24.02 0.32
N GLY A 300 8.42 24.07 1.65
CA GLY A 300 9.19 25.07 2.41
C GLY A 300 10.55 24.51 2.81
N ASP A 301 11.57 25.37 2.77
CA ASP A 301 12.96 25.05 3.15
C ASP A 301 13.54 23.81 2.46
N TYR A 302 13.25 23.68 1.17
CA TYR A 302 13.76 22.58 0.35
C TYR A 302 14.89 23.07 -0.56
N LYS A 303 15.99 22.31 -0.65
CA LYS A 303 17.09 22.65 -1.55
C LYS A 303 16.70 22.40 -3.01
N ILE A 304 16.62 23.45 -3.82
CA ILE A 304 16.25 23.38 -5.24
C ILE A 304 17.24 22.50 -6.01
N SER A 305 18.54 22.56 -5.67
CA SER A 305 19.57 21.71 -6.26
C SER A 305 19.29 20.21 -6.18
N LYS A 306 18.60 19.76 -5.13
CA LYS A 306 18.21 18.35 -4.99
C LYS A 306 17.14 17.87 -5.97
N LEU A 307 16.45 18.78 -6.66
CA LEU A 307 15.50 18.41 -7.72
C LEU A 307 16.21 17.79 -8.94
N PHE A 308 17.47 18.16 -9.13
CA PHE A 308 18.27 17.69 -10.25
C PHE A 308 19.00 16.37 -9.93
N ASP A 309 18.90 15.86 -8.69
CA ASP A 309 19.38 14.55 -8.28
C ASP A 309 18.41 13.45 -8.75
N LEU A 310 18.43 13.18 -10.05
CA LEU A 310 17.51 12.27 -10.74
C LEU A 310 17.76 10.77 -10.51
N ASN A 311 18.59 10.36 -9.57
CA ASN A 311 18.75 8.97 -9.13
C ASN A 311 17.51 8.44 -8.40
N SER A 312 16.33 8.93 -8.76
CA SER A 312 15.12 8.73 -8.01
C SER A 312 14.11 7.83 -8.76
N ILE A 313 13.23 7.27 -7.98
CA ILE A 313 11.98 6.59 -8.35
C ILE A 313 11.23 7.31 -9.50
N LEU A 314 11.32 8.66 -9.58
CA LEU A 314 10.71 9.46 -10.63
C LEU A 314 11.26 9.13 -12.02
N LEU A 315 12.58 8.95 -12.17
CA LEU A 315 13.19 8.59 -13.46
C LEU A 315 12.74 7.20 -13.92
N GLU A 316 12.69 6.22 -13.02
CA GLU A 316 12.17 4.89 -13.33
C GLU A 316 10.68 4.94 -13.70
N PHE A 317 9.91 5.80 -13.04
CA PHE A 317 8.50 6.00 -13.35
C PHE A 317 8.32 6.65 -14.74
N LEU A 318 9.13 7.64 -15.10
CA LEU A 318 9.16 8.23 -16.44
C LEU A 318 9.57 7.22 -17.50
N ARG A 319 10.51 6.31 -17.18
CA ARG A 319 10.94 5.24 -18.10
C ARG A 319 9.88 4.13 -18.29
N SER A 320 8.96 3.98 -17.36
CA SER A 320 7.94 2.93 -17.38
C SER A 320 6.87 3.09 -18.47
N GLU A 321 6.95 4.15 -19.26
CA GLU A 321 5.98 4.49 -20.32
C GLU A 321 4.55 4.76 -19.82
N LEU A 322 4.26 4.59 -18.53
CA LEU A 322 2.92 4.77 -17.96
C LEU A 322 2.38 6.18 -18.18
N LEU A 323 3.24 7.18 -18.06
CA LEU A 323 2.86 8.59 -18.19
C LEU A 323 2.57 9.02 -19.65
N PHE A 324 2.98 8.23 -20.64
CA PHE A 324 2.73 8.48 -22.06
C PHE A 324 1.42 7.85 -22.57
N ASN A 325 0.57 7.40 -21.67
CA ASN A 325 -0.74 6.84 -22.01
C ASN A 325 -1.74 7.97 -22.27
N ASP A 326 -2.46 7.88 -23.40
CA ASP A 326 -3.45 8.90 -23.83
C ASP A 326 -4.62 9.08 -22.84
N ASN A 327 -4.85 8.11 -21.96
CA ASN A 327 -5.93 8.17 -20.94
C ASN A 327 -5.49 8.82 -19.63
N ILE A 328 -4.28 9.39 -19.56
CA ILE A 328 -3.75 10.07 -18.38
C ILE A 328 -3.70 11.57 -18.64
N SER A 329 -4.38 12.32 -17.78
CA SER A 329 -4.25 13.77 -17.66
C SER A 329 -3.69 14.11 -16.27
N LEU A 330 -2.69 14.97 -16.25
CA LEU A 330 -2.03 15.43 -15.02
C LEU A 330 -1.69 16.89 -15.17
N ASN A 331 -2.09 17.71 -14.22
CA ASN A 331 -1.69 19.11 -14.09
C ASN A 331 -1.08 19.30 -12.70
N THR A 332 0.23 19.59 -12.63
CA THR A 332 0.93 19.72 -11.36
C THR A 332 1.70 21.03 -11.31
N LEU A 333 1.50 21.77 -10.21
CA LEU A 333 2.29 22.94 -9.84
C LEU A 333 3.05 22.64 -8.54
N ILE A 334 4.37 22.74 -8.58
CA ILE A 334 5.24 22.62 -7.42
C ILE A 334 5.91 23.96 -7.17
N ILE A 335 5.65 24.54 -6.00
CA ILE A 335 6.29 25.78 -5.55
C ILE A 335 7.30 25.42 -4.47
N ILE A 336 8.53 25.87 -4.63
CA ILE A 336 9.63 25.64 -3.71
C ILE A 336 10.19 26.99 -3.29
N ASN A 337 10.27 27.23 -1.99
CA ASN A 337 10.98 28.36 -1.42
C ASN A 337 12.20 27.81 -0.68
N SER A 338 13.40 28.22 -1.10
CA SER A 338 14.64 27.82 -0.47
C SER A 338 15.17 28.96 0.40
N SER A 339 15.47 28.67 1.66
CA SER A 339 16.14 29.61 2.57
C SER A 339 17.64 29.37 2.67
N ALA A 340 18.20 28.45 1.87
CA ALA A 340 19.60 28.07 1.93
C ALA A 340 20.49 29.11 1.21
N ASN A 341 21.42 29.73 1.93
CA ASN A 341 22.37 30.73 1.40
C ASN A 341 23.30 30.22 0.29
N GLU A 342 23.30 28.90 0.01
CA GLU A 342 24.17 28.24 -0.96
C GLU A 342 23.46 27.95 -2.31
N GLU A 343 22.17 28.23 -2.42
CA GLU A 343 21.39 27.97 -3.63
C GLU A 343 21.53 29.12 -4.63
N ILE A 344 21.51 28.79 -5.95
CA ILE A 344 21.51 29.80 -7.02
C ILE A 344 20.12 30.45 -7.11
N PHE A 345 19.07 29.68 -6.85
CA PHE A 345 17.67 30.13 -6.92
C PHE A 345 17.04 30.04 -5.54
N ASP A 346 16.31 31.06 -5.17
CA ASP A 346 15.55 31.18 -3.91
C ASP A 346 14.12 30.68 -4.05
N GLU A 347 13.57 30.70 -5.28
CA GLU A 347 12.24 30.17 -5.57
C GLU A 347 12.25 29.32 -6.85
N ALA A 348 11.46 28.24 -6.86
CA ALA A 348 11.15 27.50 -8.09
C ALA A 348 9.63 27.27 -8.19
N LYS A 349 9.08 27.53 -9.38
CA LYS A 349 7.72 27.20 -9.79
C LYS A 349 7.80 26.17 -10.90
N ILE A 350 7.50 24.91 -10.61
CA ILE A 350 7.63 23.83 -11.57
C ILE A 350 6.24 23.39 -12.00
N TYR A 351 5.98 23.53 -13.28
CA TYR A 351 4.81 23.01 -13.94
C TYR A 351 5.16 21.67 -14.59
N PHE A 352 4.40 20.63 -14.25
CA PHE A 352 4.52 19.32 -14.86
C PHE A 352 3.14 18.90 -15.35
N ASN A 353 2.95 18.91 -16.67
CA ASN A 353 1.65 18.66 -17.29
C ASN A 353 1.72 17.46 -18.22
N ILE A 354 0.72 16.60 -18.13
CA ILE A 354 0.50 15.49 -19.04
C ILE A 354 -0.89 15.66 -19.65
N LEU A 355 -0.97 15.65 -20.95
CA LEU A 355 -2.23 15.67 -21.67
C LEU A 355 -2.12 14.76 -22.90
N ASN A 356 -2.99 13.76 -22.99
CA ASN A 356 -2.99 12.79 -24.09
C ASN A 356 -1.60 12.21 -24.36
N GLY A 357 -0.94 11.70 -23.34
CA GLY A 357 0.39 11.11 -23.43
C GLY A 357 1.54 12.08 -23.75
N ARG A 358 1.27 13.38 -23.84
CA ARG A 358 2.29 14.43 -24.06
C ARG A 358 2.66 15.07 -22.73
N ILE A 359 3.95 15.10 -22.45
CA ILE A 359 4.48 15.64 -21.20
C ILE A 359 5.21 16.93 -21.49
N ASN A 360 4.89 18.00 -20.74
CA ASN A 360 5.59 19.28 -20.86
C ASN A 360 5.84 19.91 -19.48
N PHE A 361 6.82 20.83 -19.47
CA PHE A 361 7.23 21.64 -18.32
C PHE A 361 7.06 23.14 -18.62
N ASN A 362 6.19 23.51 -19.55
CA ASN A 362 5.98 24.90 -19.92
C ASN A 362 5.58 25.73 -18.71
N ASN A 363 6.08 26.97 -18.67
CA ASN A 363 5.93 27.92 -17.56
C ASN A 363 6.71 27.57 -16.29
N THR A 364 7.51 26.50 -16.29
CA THR A 364 8.46 26.24 -15.19
C THR A 364 9.46 27.41 -15.11
N LYS A 365 9.62 27.94 -13.88
CA LYS A 365 10.44 29.10 -13.62
C LYS A 365 11.26 28.91 -12.34
N PHE A 366 12.56 29.15 -12.44
CA PHE A 366 13.49 29.26 -11.33
C PHE A 366 13.85 30.73 -11.14
N ILE A 367 13.73 31.23 -9.91
CA ILE A 367 13.82 32.65 -9.63
C ILE A 367 14.95 32.90 -8.63
N ASN A 368 15.82 33.84 -8.95
CA ASN A 368 16.69 34.52 -8.00
C ASN A 368 16.24 35.96 -7.92
N THR A 369 15.75 36.38 -6.77
CA THR A 369 15.14 37.72 -6.58
C THR A 369 16.10 38.87 -6.87
N ASP A 370 17.39 38.66 -6.66
CA ASP A 370 18.43 39.66 -6.87
C ASP A 370 18.98 39.67 -8.30
N ILE A 371 19.01 38.52 -8.97
CA ILE A 371 19.69 38.35 -10.27
C ILE A 371 18.73 38.35 -11.44
N GLY A 372 17.65 37.53 -11.34
CA GLY A 372 16.71 37.33 -12.44
C GLY A 372 16.02 35.98 -12.40
N SER A 373 15.61 35.46 -13.54
CA SER A 373 14.87 34.21 -13.63
C SER A 373 15.22 33.36 -14.84
N LEU A 374 15.12 32.04 -14.68
CA LEU A 374 15.27 31.05 -15.74
C LEU A 374 13.90 30.41 -15.98
N ALA A 375 13.37 30.49 -17.19
CA ALA A 375 12.08 29.92 -17.57
C ALA A 375 12.24 28.85 -18.64
N PHE A 376 11.41 27.82 -18.56
CA PHE A 376 11.25 26.79 -19.58
C PHE A 376 10.03 27.13 -20.44
N THR A 377 10.23 27.14 -21.76
CA THR A 377 9.18 27.33 -22.74
C THR A 377 9.31 26.30 -23.86
N ASN A 378 8.23 26.06 -24.60
CA ASN A 378 8.20 25.07 -25.69
C ASN A 378 8.75 23.68 -25.28
N SER A 379 8.58 23.31 -24.02
CA SER A 379 9.13 22.06 -23.52
C SER A 379 8.25 20.87 -23.93
N ASN A 380 8.89 19.78 -24.35
CA ASN A 380 8.23 18.54 -24.69
C ASN A 380 9.13 17.36 -24.31
N LEU A 381 8.60 16.47 -23.46
CA LEU A 381 9.27 15.23 -23.08
C LEU A 381 8.62 14.08 -23.84
N PHE A 382 9.41 13.32 -24.56
CA PHE A 382 8.90 12.22 -25.38
C PHE A 382 9.87 11.03 -25.42
N LEU A 383 9.31 9.87 -25.74
CA LEU A 383 10.06 8.64 -25.96
C LEU A 383 10.33 8.47 -27.47
N LYS A 384 11.60 8.33 -27.85
CA LYS A 384 12.02 8.04 -29.22
C LYS A 384 13.04 6.92 -29.23
N LYS A 385 12.71 5.77 -29.83
CA LYS A 385 13.60 4.58 -29.90
C LYS A 385 14.15 4.17 -28.53
N LYS A 386 13.29 4.10 -27.52
CA LYS A 386 13.62 3.83 -26.10
C LYS A 386 14.46 4.92 -25.41
N LYS A 387 14.72 6.05 -26.04
CA LYS A 387 15.36 7.22 -25.43
C LYS A 387 14.30 8.15 -24.87
N LEU A 388 14.52 8.64 -23.65
CA LEU A 388 13.67 9.66 -23.02
C LEU A 388 14.31 11.02 -23.28
N ILE A 389 13.71 11.82 -24.17
CA ILE A 389 14.27 13.08 -24.67
C ILE A 389 13.38 14.24 -24.23
N LEU A 390 13.98 15.20 -23.53
CA LEU A 390 13.39 16.52 -23.28
C LEU A 390 13.94 17.53 -24.32
N ASN A 391 13.05 18.09 -25.13
CA ASN A 391 13.35 19.25 -25.93
C ASN A 391 12.70 20.47 -25.27
N SER A 392 13.45 21.57 -25.12
CA SER A 392 12.91 22.77 -24.48
C SER A 392 13.73 24.02 -24.86
N ASP A 393 13.06 25.15 -24.78
CA ASP A 393 13.67 26.45 -24.79
C ASP A 393 13.89 26.94 -23.35
N LEU A 394 15.10 27.42 -23.06
CA LEU A 394 15.45 28.10 -21.83
C LEU A 394 15.55 29.60 -22.11
N LEU A 395 14.82 30.37 -21.34
CA LEU A 395 14.92 31.83 -21.33
C LEU A 395 15.47 32.30 -19.98
N PHE A 396 16.67 32.84 -19.97
CA PHE A 396 17.27 33.45 -18.79
C PHE A 396 17.12 34.97 -18.86
N GLU A 397 16.26 35.54 -18.03
CA GLU A 397 16.01 36.97 -17.91
C GLU A 397 16.85 37.55 -16.78
N ILE A 398 17.74 38.51 -17.10
CA ILE A 398 18.63 39.15 -16.13
C ILE A 398 18.02 40.47 -15.67
N LYS A 399 17.67 40.57 -14.40
CA LYS A 399 17.21 41.79 -13.78
C LYS A 399 18.36 42.69 -13.31
N ASN A 400 19.46 42.08 -12.86
CA ASN A 400 20.61 42.79 -12.34
C ASN A 400 21.92 42.08 -12.71
N SER A 401 22.54 42.54 -13.83
CA SER A 401 23.78 41.96 -14.36
C SER A 401 24.97 42.21 -13.42
N LYS A 402 25.01 43.32 -12.67
CA LYS A 402 26.08 43.58 -11.68
C LYS A 402 26.07 42.53 -10.57
N ARG A 403 24.88 42.19 -10.08
CA ARG A 403 24.71 41.16 -9.05
C ARG A 403 25.09 39.80 -9.59
N LEU A 404 24.69 39.47 -10.83
CA LEU A 404 25.08 38.23 -11.52
C LEU A 404 26.60 38.11 -11.58
N PHE A 405 27.31 39.12 -12.06
CA PHE A 405 28.77 39.09 -12.17
C PHE A 405 29.47 38.95 -10.83
N SER A 406 28.95 39.59 -9.79
CA SER A 406 29.44 39.43 -8.42
C SER A 406 29.25 37.98 -7.91
N THR A 407 28.08 37.38 -8.11
CA THR A 407 27.77 36.02 -7.70
C THR A 407 28.60 34.97 -8.45
N LEU A 408 28.88 35.21 -9.73
CA LEU A 408 29.72 34.34 -10.56
C LEU A 408 31.23 34.57 -10.34
N ASN A 409 31.64 35.64 -9.65
CA ASN A 409 33.02 36.10 -9.53
C ASN A 409 33.64 36.36 -10.93
N THR A 410 32.86 37.00 -11.83
CA THR A 410 33.31 37.32 -13.20
C THR A 410 34.36 38.42 -13.17
N ASP A 411 35.47 38.24 -13.92
CA ASP A 411 36.53 39.25 -14.05
C ASP A 411 35.97 40.54 -14.65
N LYS A 412 36.46 41.70 -14.18
CA LYS A 412 35.95 43.01 -14.58
C LYS A 412 35.97 43.21 -16.11
N LYS A 413 36.98 42.71 -16.81
CA LYS A 413 37.15 42.82 -18.28
C LYS A 413 36.07 42.05 -19.07
N PHE A 414 35.39 41.08 -18.47
CA PHE A 414 34.36 40.27 -19.11
C PHE A 414 32.93 40.65 -18.68
N ARG A 415 32.75 41.78 -17.98
CA ARG A 415 31.45 42.25 -17.47
C ARG A 415 30.72 43.11 -18.50
N LYS A 416 30.33 42.50 -19.61
CA LYS A 416 29.45 43.13 -20.60
C LYS A 416 28.00 42.92 -20.21
N GLU A 417 27.22 43.99 -20.08
CA GLU A 417 25.82 43.94 -19.71
C GLU A 417 24.97 43.27 -20.79
N PHE A 418 24.01 42.48 -20.38
CA PHE A 418 22.99 41.83 -21.20
C PHE A 418 21.70 41.60 -20.37
N LYS A 419 20.56 41.45 -21.06
CA LYS A 419 19.26 41.31 -20.43
C LYS A 419 18.72 39.89 -20.53
N ASN A 420 18.92 39.24 -21.69
CA ASN A 420 18.32 37.93 -21.95
C ASN A 420 19.34 36.97 -22.56
N ILE A 421 19.28 35.70 -22.11
CA ILE A 421 19.94 34.60 -22.81
C ILE A 421 18.85 33.60 -23.18
N PHE A 422 18.78 33.25 -24.44
CA PHE A 422 17.91 32.20 -24.96
C PHE A 422 18.76 31.02 -25.41
N VAL A 423 18.32 29.77 -25.04
CA VAL A 423 18.99 28.54 -25.45
C VAL A 423 17.93 27.47 -25.75
N ASN A 424 18.00 26.92 -26.98
CA ASN A 424 17.25 25.70 -27.31
C ASN A 424 18.14 24.48 -27.09
N PHE A 425 17.63 23.44 -26.42
CA PHE A 425 18.39 22.25 -26.11
C PHE A 425 17.53 20.97 -26.16
N GLU A 426 18.23 19.86 -26.40
CA GLU A 426 17.72 18.50 -26.21
C GLU A 426 18.54 17.81 -25.14
N TYR A 427 17.86 17.14 -24.19
CA TYR A 427 18.46 16.36 -23.13
C TYR A 427 17.98 14.90 -23.17
N ASP A 428 18.91 13.96 -23.35
CA ASP A 428 18.65 12.52 -23.28
C ASP A 428 18.92 12.02 -21.87
N PHE A 429 17.86 11.66 -21.15
CA PHE A 429 17.93 11.17 -19.77
C PHE A 429 18.63 9.81 -19.62
N LEU A 430 18.76 9.02 -20.69
CA LEU A 430 19.39 7.70 -20.61
C LEU A 430 20.91 7.79 -20.79
N SER A 431 21.36 8.61 -21.73
CA SER A 431 22.78 8.83 -21.97
C SER A 431 23.36 9.97 -21.12
N ASN A 432 22.52 10.71 -20.40
CA ASN A 432 22.87 11.93 -19.69
C ASN A 432 23.60 12.96 -20.60
N THR A 433 23.18 13.04 -21.86
CA THR A 433 23.77 13.95 -22.82
C THR A 433 22.84 15.11 -23.10
N ILE A 434 23.41 16.30 -23.16
CA ILE A 434 22.74 17.52 -23.63
C ILE A 434 23.28 17.92 -25.00
N LYS A 435 22.38 18.34 -25.86
CA LYS A 435 22.70 18.91 -27.16
C LYS A 435 22.08 20.29 -27.25
N PHE A 436 22.87 21.28 -27.58
CA PHE A 436 22.38 22.63 -27.80
C PHE A 436 22.18 22.88 -29.31
N ASN A 437 20.98 23.33 -29.67
CA ASN A 437 20.63 23.53 -31.08
C ASN A 437 20.77 25.03 -31.50
N ASN A 438 20.48 25.94 -30.59
CA ASN A 438 20.50 27.37 -30.84
C ASN A 438 20.71 28.17 -29.55
N ALA A 439 21.45 29.25 -29.60
CA ALA A 439 21.60 30.20 -28.51
C ALA A 439 21.61 31.66 -29.01
N LYS A 440 21.01 32.56 -28.22
CA LYS A 440 20.97 34.00 -28.49
C LYS A 440 21.22 34.80 -27.23
N ILE A 441 21.86 35.92 -27.30
CA ILE A 441 22.04 36.92 -26.25
C ILE A 441 21.46 38.24 -26.74
N ASP A 442 20.47 38.81 -26.01
CA ASP A 442 19.73 40.01 -26.39
C ASP A 442 19.22 39.96 -27.84
N ASN A 443 18.67 38.82 -28.26
CA ASN A 443 18.19 38.50 -29.61
C ASN A 443 19.26 38.33 -30.69
N ASN A 444 20.55 38.55 -30.39
CA ASN A 444 21.65 38.37 -31.34
C ASN A 444 22.15 36.92 -31.28
N GLN A 445 22.44 36.34 -32.45
CA GLN A 445 23.06 35.00 -32.51
C GLN A 445 24.44 35.04 -31.83
N VAL A 446 24.75 33.98 -31.10
CA VAL A 446 26.07 33.83 -30.48
C VAL A 446 27.08 33.29 -31.48
N SER A 447 28.38 33.50 -31.21
CA SER A 447 29.47 32.99 -32.05
C SER A 447 29.61 31.48 -31.98
N ASP A 448 30.24 30.88 -33.00
CA ASP A 448 30.55 29.44 -33.02
C ASP A 448 31.42 29.00 -31.81
N GLN A 449 32.34 29.90 -31.38
CA GLN A 449 33.14 29.65 -30.18
C GLN A 449 32.28 29.51 -28.92
N PHE A 450 31.21 30.29 -28.81
CA PHE A 450 30.27 30.21 -27.70
C PHE A 450 29.52 28.88 -27.72
N LEU A 451 29.03 28.43 -28.90
CA LEU A 451 28.36 27.15 -29.08
C LEU A 451 29.30 25.98 -28.76
N ASN A 452 30.54 26.00 -29.21
CA ASN A 452 31.53 24.97 -28.91
C ASN A 452 31.82 24.81 -27.40
N ILE A 453 31.77 25.91 -26.63
CA ILE A 453 31.95 25.87 -25.18
C ILE A 453 30.73 25.17 -24.55
N ILE A 454 29.52 25.45 -25.02
CA ILE A 454 28.30 24.83 -24.52
C ILE A 454 28.28 23.34 -24.89
N ASP A 455 28.59 22.98 -26.12
CA ASP A 455 28.63 21.58 -26.58
C ASP A 455 29.69 20.73 -25.85
N GLY A 456 30.78 21.38 -25.41
CA GLY A 456 31.80 20.76 -24.57
C GLY A 456 31.32 20.47 -23.11
N PHE A 457 30.13 20.94 -22.71
CA PHE A 457 29.57 20.73 -21.39
C PHE A 457 28.70 19.48 -21.37
N THR A 458 29.31 18.31 -21.53
CA THR A 458 28.61 17.02 -21.64
C THR A 458 28.41 16.31 -20.36
N ASP A 459 29.09 16.67 -19.25
CA ASP A 459 29.05 15.95 -17.96
C ASP A 459 28.06 16.58 -16.99
N ILE A 460 26.78 16.13 -17.06
CA ILE A 460 25.71 16.59 -16.18
C ILE A 460 25.66 15.79 -14.87
N ASN A 461 26.37 14.66 -14.75
CA ASN A 461 26.35 13.79 -13.57
C ASN A 461 26.81 14.45 -12.26
N SER A 462 27.37 15.64 -12.32
CA SER A 462 27.78 16.38 -11.15
C SER A 462 27.64 17.90 -11.37
N ILE A 463 26.43 18.35 -11.72
CA ILE A 463 26.13 19.79 -11.78
C ILE A 463 26.24 20.35 -10.36
N ASN A 464 27.34 21.06 -10.10
CA ASN A 464 27.52 21.83 -8.88
C ASN A 464 27.73 23.29 -9.20
N LEU A 465 27.56 24.14 -8.21
CA LEU A 465 27.70 25.60 -8.34
C LEU A 465 29.03 26.03 -8.94
N ILE A 466 30.11 25.30 -8.65
CA ILE A 466 31.46 25.58 -9.16
C ILE A 466 31.55 25.32 -10.68
N LYS A 467 30.98 24.18 -11.14
CA LYS A 467 30.97 23.86 -12.58
C LYS A 467 30.13 24.87 -13.38
N ILE A 468 28.96 25.24 -12.86
CA ILE A 468 28.08 26.23 -13.45
C ILE A 468 28.79 27.59 -13.52
N ARG A 469 29.43 28.03 -12.44
CA ARG A 469 30.21 29.28 -12.43
C ARG A 469 31.31 29.26 -13.46
N ARG A 470 32.07 28.18 -13.57
CA ARG A 470 33.14 28.03 -14.58
C ARG A 470 32.60 28.12 -16.00
N LEU A 471 31.49 27.40 -16.28
CA LEU A 471 30.86 27.45 -17.62
C LEU A 471 30.38 28.85 -17.94
N LEU A 472 29.60 29.48 -17.07
CA LEU A 472 29.07 30.81 -17.30
C LEU A 472 30.18 31.86 -17.44
N ASN A 473 31.24 31.83 -16.65
CA ASN A 473 32.37 32.72 -16.80
C ASN A 473 33.12 32.52 -18.14
N LYS A 474 33.25 31.26 -18.60
CA LYS A 474 33.85 30.95 -19.89
C LYS A 474 32.99 31.47 -21.05
N LEU A 475 31.67 31.34 -20.95
CA LEU A 475 30.71 31.89 -21.91
C LEU A 475 30.75 33.43 -21.93
N LEU A 476 30.79 34.06 -20.75
CA LEU A 476 30.89 35.49 -20.61
C LEU A 476 32.21 36.07 -21.19
N SER A 477 33.32 35.33 -21.03
CA SER A 477 34.61 35.78 -21.62
C SER A 477 34.56 35.79 -23.14
N VAL A 478 33.87 34.87 -23.79
CA VAL A 478 33.70 34.85 -25.26
C VAL A 478 32.68 35.89 -25.74
N TYR A 479 31.63 36.13 -24.92
CA TYR A 479 30.64 37.15 -25.25
C TYR A 479 31.16 38.58 -25.13
N ALA A 480 32.07 38.84 -24.21
CA ALA A 480 32.66 40.16 -23.99
C ALA A 480 33.76 40.50 -25.00
N GLY A 481 34.32 39.46 -25.66
CA GLY A 481 35.39 39.59 -26.67
C GLY A 481 36.72 39.64 -25.99
#